data_bc48f45286a84faaac6449f94d5d091f
#
_entry.id   bc48f45286a84faaac6449f94d5d091f
#
_cell.length_a   1.000
_cell.length_b   1.000
_cell.length_c   1.000
_cell.angle_alpha   90.00
_cell.angle_beta   90.00
_cell.angle_gamma   90.00
#
_symmetry.space_group_name_H-M   'P 1'
#
loop_
_entity.id
_entity.type
_entity.pdbx_description
1 polymer ?
#
loop_
_entity_poly.entity_id
_entity_poly.type
_entity_poly.pdbx_seq_one_letter_code
_entity_poly.pdbx_strand_id
1 'polypeptide(L)'
;MDVCTKEPSRPELLIFANPPPQASDFPNMQRTDFDQSLQLQDQPPAALSRPATALWWVCKRNWDKAHQLIDSAPGSDEAWVHAFLHRMEGDQANADYWYRRAGRQRPNITIGKELEQLLGHFLN
;
A
#
# COMPACT_ATOMS: atom_id res chain seq x y z
N MET A 1 -12.99 12.20 -12.23
CA MET A 1 -12.69 12.27 -12.79
C MET A 1 -12.48 12.34 -13.37
N ASP A 2 -12.03 12.13 -13.12
CA ASP A 2 -11.56 12.11 -13.82
C ASP A 2 -10.93 12.22 -14.10
N VAL A 3 -10.79 11.94 -13.83
CA VAL A 3 -10.03 12.09 -14.32
C VAL A 3 -9.47 11.97 -14.80
N CYS A 4 -9.28 11.49 -14.69
CA CYS A 4 -8.59 11.48 -15.32
C CYS A 4 -8.40 11.75 -16.14
N THR A 5 -8.40 11.80 -16.17
CA THR A 5 -7.93 12.15 -17.08
C THR A 5 -7.59 12.78 -17.75
N LYS A 6 -7.55 12.82 -17.78
CA LYS A 6 -7.13 13.48 -18.47
C LYS A 6 -6.51 13.96 -18.73
N GLU A 7 -6.09 13.85 -18.40
CA GLU A 7 -5.30 14.32 -18.77
C GLU A 7 -4.91 14.42 -19.27
N PRO A 8 -5.00 14.20 -19.36
CA PRO A 8 -4.19 14.51 -19.95
C PRO A 8 -3.67 14.83 -20.38
N SER A 9 -3.51 14.76 -20.16
CA SER A 9 -2.77 15.32 -20.62
C SER A 9 -2.23 15.74 -20.59
N ARG A 10 -1.93 15.72 -20.16
CA ARG A 10 -1.18 16.32 -20.21
C ARG A 10 -0.40 16.48 -20.70
N PRO A 11 -0.29 16.64 -20.89
CA PRO A 11 0.56 16.88 -21.33
C PRO A 11 1.22 17.05 -21.48
N GLU A 12 1.42 17.15 -21.37
CA GLU A 12 2.16 17.48 -21.56
C GLU A 12 2.80 17.83 -21.31
N LEU A 13 2.87 18.01 -20.83
CA LEU A 13 3.50 18.45 -20.69
C LEU A 13 4.24 18.71 -20.48
N LEU A 14 4.43 18.55 -20.14
CA LEU A 14 5.18 18.72 -20.05
C LEU A 14 6.08 18.85 -20.07
N ILE A 15 6.26 18.88 -20.22
CA ILE A 15 7.16 18.91 -20.31
C ILE A 15 8.07 18.93 -20.12
N PHE A 16 8.08 19.16 -19.94
CA PHE A 16 8.96 19.29 -19.42
C PHE A 16 10.12 20.19 -19.11
N ALA A 17 10.14 21.33 -18.68
CA ALA A 17 11.23 22.16 -18.21
C ALA A 17 11.99 21.47 -17.10
N ASN A 18 11.26 20.97 -16.15
CA ASN A 18 11.80 20.16 -15.09
C ASN A 18 11.27 18.75 -15.22
N PRO A 19 12.15 17.76 -15.12
CA PRO A 19 11.65 16.39 -15.06
C PRO A 19 10.83 16.20 -13.79
N PRO A 20 9.85 15.27 -13.79
CA PRO A 20 9.15 14.96 -12.56
C PRO A 20 10.13 14.43 -11.52
N PRO A 21 9.81 14.56 -10.22
CA PRO A 21 10.66 13.99 -9.19
C PRO A 21 10.86 12.50 -9.41
N GLN A 22 12.08 12.05 -9.18
CA GLN A 22 12.43 10.65 -9.29
C GLN A 22 12.02 9.92 -8.04
N ALA A 23 11.86 8.59 -8.14
CA ALA A 23 11.55 7.78 -6.97
C ALA A 23 12.58 7.97 -5.86
N SER A 24 13.82 8.27 -6.22
CA SER A 24 14.89 8.51 -5.25
C SER A 24 14.70 9.81 -4.45
N ASP A 25 13.91 10.74 -4.97
CA ASP A 25 13.63 12.01 -4.29
C ASP A 25 12.59 11.85 -3.19
N PHE A 26 11.78 10.80 -3.28
CA PHE A 26 10.73 10.51 -2.32
C PHE A 26 10.80 9.03 -1.96
N PRO A 27 10.99 8.70 -0.68
CA PRO A 27 11.13 7.29 -0.29
C PRO A 27 9.88 6.47 -0.57
N ASN A 28 8.71 7.13 -0.63
CA ASN A 28 7.43 6.45 -0.82
C ASN A 28 6.64 7.12 -1.92
N MET A 29 5.79 6.33 -2.58
CA MET A 29 4.85 6.87 -3.55
C MET A 29 3.85 7.81 -2.87
N GLN A 30 3.39 8.82 -3.61
CA GLN A 30 2.34 9.71 -3.12
C GLN A 30 1.02 8.96 -3.01
N ARG A 31 0.26 9.27 -1.95
CA ARG A 31 -1.04 8.62 -1.71
C ARG A 31 -1.98 8.83 -2.90
N THR A 32 -1.96 10.03 -3.50
CA THR A 32 -2.83 10.31 -4.65
C THR A 32 -2.51 9.44 -5.84
N ASP A 33 -1.24 9.19 -6.10
CA ASP A 33 -0.83 8.32 -7.20
C ASP A 33 -1.22 6.86 -6.92
N PHE A 34 -1.09 6.44 -5.67
CA PHE A 34 -1.53 5.13 -5.26
C PHE A 34 -3.03 4.95 -5.50
N ASP A 35 -3.83 5.90 -5.01
CA ASP A 35 -5.30 5.82 -5.16
C ASP A 35 -5.70 5.82 -6.62
N GLN A 36 -5.05 6.62 -7.44
CA GLN A 36 -5.36 6.69 -8.86
C GLN A 36 -5.04 5.35 -9.54
N SER A 37 -3.93 4.73 -9.18
CA SER A 37 -3.55 3.45 -9.78
C SER A 37 -4.56 2.36 -9.48
N LEU A 38 -5.22 2.42 -8.33
CA LEU A 38 -6.26 1.44 -7.98
C LEU A 38 -7.41 1.46 -8.97
N GLN A 39 -7.71 2.62 -9.54
CA GLN A 39 -8.80 2.77 -10.48
C GLN A 39 -8.40 2.51 -11.93
N LEU A 40 -7.14 2.78 -12.27
CA LEU A 40 -6.69 2.77 -13.65
C LEU A 40 -5.91 1.51 -14.03
N GLN A 41 -5.45 0.73 -13.07
CA GLN A 41 -4.53 -0.37 -13.35
C GLN A 41 -5.05 -1.68 -12.77
N ASP A 42 -4.69 -2.77 -13.43
CA ASP A 42 -4.97 -4.12 -12.95
C ASP A 42 -3.79 -4.72 -12.19
N GLN A 43 -2.63 -4.08 -12.26
CA GLN A 43 -1.42 -4.51 -11.60
C GLN A 43 -0.85 -3.37 -10.79
N PRO A 44 -0.18 -3.65 -9.67
CA PRO A 44 0.36 -2.58 -8.83
C PRO A 44 1.50 -1.85 -9.52
N PRO A 45 1.65 -0.55 -9.25
CA PRO A 45 2.81 0.18 -9.75
C PRO A 45 4.12 -0.44 -9.27
N ALA A 46 5.10 -0.49 -10.18
CA ALA A 46 6.37 -1.14 -9.89
C ALA A 46 7.18 -0.40 -8.81
N ALA A 47 6.89 0.87 -8.60
CA ALA A 47 7.64 1.69 -7.65
C ALA A 47 7.26 1.43 -6.19
N LEU A 48 6.19 0.67 -5.93
CA LEU A 48 5.74 0.41 -4.56
C LEU A 48 6.69 -0.54 -3.83
N SER A 49 6.90 -0.27 -2.54
CA SER A 49 7.58 -1.21 -1.66
C SER A 49 6.73 -2.48 -1.53
N ARG A 50 7.35 -3.56 -1.01
CA ARG A 50 6.61 -4.80 -0.84
C ARG A 50 5.39 -4.63 0.08
N PRO A 51 5.51 -3.98 1.27
CA PRO A 51 4.31 -3.78 2.09
C PRO A 51 3.25 -2.95 1.39
N ALA A 52 3.63 -1.89 0.69
CA ALA A 52 2.66 -1.05 -0.02
C ALA A 52 2.01 -1.82 -1.17
N THR A 53 2.76 -2.68 -1.86
CA THR A 53 2.21 -3.53 -2.92
C THR A 53 1.16 -4.49 -2.35
N ALA A 54 1.43 -5.07 -1.18
CA ALA A 54 0.46 -5.94 -0.53
C ALA A 54 -0.81 -5.16 -0.18
N LEU A 55 -0.67 -3.93 0.33
CA LEU A 55 -1.83 -3.09 0.62
C LEU A 55 -2.60 -2.73 -0.65
N TRP A 56 -1.90 -2.56 -1.76
CA TRP A 56 -2.55 -2.33 -3.06
C TRP A 56 -3.50 -3.47 -3.38
N TRP A 57 -3.04 -4.71 -3.19
CA TRP A 57 -3.89 -5.88 -3.43
C TRP A 57 -5.04 -5.96 -2.41
N VAL A 58 -4.81 -5.55 -1.15
CA VAL A 58 -5.89 -5.45 -0.18
C VAL A 58 -6.98 -4.51 -0.70
N CYS A 59 -6.59 -3.35 -1.22
CA CYS A 59 -7.55 -2.37 -1.74
C CYS A 59 -8.25 -2.89 -3.00
N LYS A 60 -7.62 -3.79 -3.76
CA LYS A 60 -8.24 -4.46 -4.89
C LYS A 60 -9.06 -5.68 -4.47
N ARG A 61 -9.17 -5.91 -3.16
CA ARG A 61 -9.94 -7.01 -2.57
C ARG A 61 -9.38 -8.37 -2.96
N ASN A 62 -8.05 -8.46 -3.04
CA ASN A 62 -7.37 -9.72 -3.35
C ASN A 62 -6.43 -10.07 -2.20
N TRP A 63 -7.01 -10.65 -1.15
CA TRP A 63 -6.29 -11.02 0.06
C TRP A 63 -5.17 -12.01 -0.24
N ASP A 64 -5.45 -12.99 -1.12
CA ASP A 64 -4.48 -14.05 -1.41
C ASP A 64 -3.19 -13.48 -2.02
N LYS A 65 -3.32 -12.57 -2.98
CA LYS A 65 -2.13 -11.97 -3.58
C LYS A 65 -1.37 -11.11 -2.57
N ALA A 66 -2.10 -10.38 -1.73
CA ALA A 66 -1.46 -9.60 -0.69
C ALA A 66 -0.67 -10.51 0.25
N HIS A 67 -1.27 -11.61 0.69
CA HIS A 67 -0.63 -12.53 1.61
C HIS A 67 0.59 -13.20 0.99
N GLN A 68 0.50 -13.60 -0.28
CA GLN A 68 1.62 -14.24 -0.98
C GLN A 68 2.86 -13.36 -1.00
N LEU A 69 2.67 -12.04 -1.09
CA LEU A 69 3.79 -11.12 -1.15
C LEU A 69 4.57 -11.03 0.15
N ILE A 70 3.90 -11.25 1.28
CA ILE A 70 4.50 -11.01 2.59
C ILE A 70 4.60 -12.27 3.45
N ASP A 71 4.07 -13.38 2.99
CA ASP A 71 3.99 -14.63 3.77
C ASP A 71 5.37 -15.06 4.30
N SER A 72 6.40 -14.98 3.48
CA SER A 72 7.75 -15.38 3.88
C SER A 72 8.73 -14.21 3.90
N ALA A 73 8.22 -12.97 3.81
CA ALA A 73 9.09 -11.81 3.77
C ALA A 73 9.57 -11.46 5.18
N PRO A 74 10.86 -11.20 5.36
CA PRO A 74 11.37 -10.76 6.65
C PRO A 74 11.10 -9.28 6.85
N GLY A 75 11.14 -8.84 8.10
CA GLY A 75 11.05 -7.43 8.41
C GLY A 75 9.81 -7.09 9.22
N SER A 76 9.93 -6.02 9.98
CA SER A 76 8.85 -5.60 10.86
C SER A 76 7.70 -4.96 10.10
N ASP A 77 8.00 -4.28 8.99
CA ASP A 77 6.95 -3.66 8.18
C ASP A 77 6.08 -4.72 7.52
N GLU A 78 6.71 -5.74 6.97
CA GLU A 78 5.99 -6.86 6.36
C GLU A 78 5.19 -7.62 7.41
N ALA A 79 5.76 -7.78 8.62
CA ALA A 79 5.05 -8.44 9.71
C ALA A 79 3.79 -7.66 10.11
N TRP A 80 3.86 -6.34 10.10
CA TRP A 80 2.69 -5.52 10.41
C TRP A 80 1.57 -5.75 9.38
N VAL A 81 1.91 -5.71 8.10
CA VAL A 81 0.91 -5.97 7.05
C VAL A 81 0.37 -7.39 7.18
N HIS A 82 1.25 -8.35 7.47
CA HIS A 82 0.85 -9.75 7.67
C HIS A 82 -0.17 -9.87 8.80
N ALA A 83 0.10 -9.18 9.92
CA ALA A 83 -0.83 -9.16 11.05
C ALA A 83 -2.18 -8.57 10.64
N PHE A 84 -2.14 -7.47 9.89
CA PHE A 84 -3.36 -6.82 9.40
C PHE A 84 -4.19 -7.77 8.53
N LEU A 85 -3.53 -8.52 7.66
CA LEU A 85 -4.24 -9.49 6.80
C LEU A 85 -4.95 -10.55 7.62
N HIS A 86 -4.31 -11.10 8.65
CA HIS A 86 -4.95 -12.09 9.50
C HIS A 86 -6.06 -11.48 10.35
N ARG A 87 -5.90 -10.21 10.73
CA ARG A 87 -6.98 -9.50 11.41
C ARG A 87 -8.21 -9.39 10.51
N MET A 88 -7.99 -9.06 9.22
CA MET A 88 -9.09 -8.94 8.27
C MET A 88 -9.89 -10.24 8.13
N GLU A 89 -9.20 -11.38 8.16
CA GLU A 89 -9.89 -12.67 8.02
C GLU A 89 -10.48 -13.18 9.33
N GLY A 90 -10.26 -12.45 10.43
CA GLY A 90 -10.81 -12.84 11.72
C GLY A 90 -9.94 -13.79 12.53
N ASP A 91 -8.73 -14.07 12.10
CA ASP A 91 -7.80 -14.95 12.81
C ASP A 91 -6.96 -14.12 13.76
N GLN A 92 -7.55 -13.80 14.92
CA GLN A 92 -6.92 -12.86 15.85
C GLN A 92 -5.66 -13.43 16.49
N ALA A 93 -5.64 -14.74 16.77
CA ALA A 93 -4.46 -15.34 17.39
C ALA A 93 -3.25 -15.24 16.45
N ASN A 94 -3.45 -15.52 15.17
CA ASN A 94 -2.40 -15.41 14.17
C ASN A 94 -2.01 -13.94 13.95
N ALA A 95 -3.01 -13.05 13.94
CA ALA A 95 -2.74 -11.63 13.84
C ALA A 95 -1.85 -11.16 15.00
N ASP A 96 -2.18 -11.54 16.21
CA ASP A 96 -1.42 -11.13 17.40
C ASP A 96 0.02 -11.64 17.35
N TYR A 97 0.22 -12.85 16.84
CA TYR A 97 1.56 -13.39 16.62
C TYR A 97 2.38 -12.46 15.71
N TRP A 98 1.79 -12.05 14.60
CA TRP A 98 2.50 -11.19 13.64
C TRP A 98 2.64 -9.75 14.14
N TYR A 99 1.67 -9.23 14.91
CA TYR A 99 1.85 -7.93 15.56
C TYR A 99 3.07 -7.95 16.48
N ARG A 100 3.23 -9.03 17.27
CA ARG A 100 4.40 -9.13 18.14
C ARG A 100 5.69 -9.15 17.33
N ARG A 101 5.71 -9.87 16.23
CA ARG A 101 6.88 -9.89 15.36
C ARG A 101 7.16 -8.53 14.71
N ALA A 102 6.15 -7.71 14.57
CA ALA A 102 6.29 -6.35 14.07
C ALA A 102 6.70 -5.36 15.18
N GLY A 103 6.79 -5.83 16.42
CA GLY A 103 7.06 -4.96 17.55
C GLY A 103 5.86 -4.10 17.92
N ARG A 104 4.66 -4.59 17.68
CA ARG A 104 3.41 -3.85 17.87
C ARG A 104 2.40 -4.68 18.64
N GLN A 105 1.34 -4.01 19.04
CA GLN A 105 0.16 -4.65 19.58
C GLN A 105 -1.00 -4.42 18.63
N ARG A 106 -1.96 -5.34 18.62
CA ARG A 106 -3.16 -5.14 17.83
C ARG A 106 -3.86 -3.86 18.29
N PRO A 107 -4.08 -2.89 17.39
CA PRO A 107 -4.65 -1.62 17.81
C PRO A 107 -6.14 -1.75 18.13
N ASN A 108 -6.62 -0.90 19.03
CA ASN A 108 -8.03 -0.85 19.38
C ASN A 108 -8.75 0.18 18.52
N ILE A 109 -8.71 -0.05 17.22
CA ILE A 109 -9.36 0.81 16.21
C ILE A 109 -9.99 -0.11 15.17
N THR A 110 -10.83 0.46 14.31
CA THR A 110 -11.45 -0.33 13.23
C THR A 110 -10.42 -0.78 12.21
N ILE A 111 -10.77 -1.83 11.48
CA ILE A 111 -9.93 -2.32 10.38
C ILE A 111 -9.68 -1.21 9.36
N GLY A 112 -10.72 -0.44 9.03
CA GLY A 112 -10.56 0.67 8.09
C GLY A 112 -9.60 1.73 8.58
N LYS A 113 -9.63 2.04 9.88
CA LYS A 113 -8.69 3.01 10.42
C LYS A 113 -7.27 2.48 10.45
N GLU A 114 -7.10 1.20 10.73
CA GLU A 114 -5.76 0.61 10.68
C GLU A 114 -5.23 0.63 9.25
N LEU A 115 -6.09 0.34 8.26
CA LEU A 115 -5.67 0.44 6.87
C LEU A 115 -5.16 1.84 6.54
N GLU A 116 -5.87 2.88 7.01
CA GLU A 116 -5.41 4.24 6.79
C GLU A 116 -4.06 4.52 7.46
N GLN A 117 -3.85 3.97 8.66
CA GLN A 117 -2.55 4.10 9.31
C GLN A 117 -1.45 3.42 8.52
N LEU A 118 -1.71 2.22 8.00
CA LEU A 118 -0.75 1.51 7.18
C LEU A 118 -0.42 2.29 5.92
N LEU A 119 -1.44 2.79 5.23
CA LEU A 119 -1.23 3.58 4.02
C LEU A 119 -0.46 4.85 4.32
N GLY A 120 -0.77 5.51 5.44
CA GLY A 120 -0.03 6.70 5.85
C GLY A 120 1.41 6.42 6.23
N HIS A 121 1.70 5.21 6.67
CA HIS A 121 3.06 4.81 7.03
C HIS A 121 3.91 4.52 5.79
N PHE A 122 3.34 3.88 4.78
CA PHE A 122 4.10 3.43 3.61
C PHE A 122 3.99 4.35 2.41
N LEU A 123 3.13 5.37 2.47
CA LEU A 123 2.93 6.31 1.36
C LEU A 123 3.13 7.74 1.86
N ASN A 124 3.41 8.63 0.92
CA ASN A 124 3.51 10.06 1.23
C ASN A 124 2.19 10.78 1.09
#